data_7cc0f5e2e9218cc7dc0b4716beb42e4e
#
_entry.id   7cc0f5e2e9218cc7dc0b4716beb42e4e
#
_cell.length_a   1.000
_cell.length_b   1.000
_cell.length_c   1.000
_cell.angle_alpha   90.00
_cell.angle_beta   90.00
_cell.angle_gamma   90.00
#
_symmetry.space_group_name_H-M   'P 1'
#
loop_
_entity.id
_entity.type
_entity.pdbx_description
1 polymer ?
#
loop_
_entity_poly.entity_id
_entity_poly.type
_entity_poly.pdbx_seq_one_letter_code
_entity_poly.pdbx_strand_id
1 'polypeptide(L)'
;VPTSPSNLLAAAAAVALGAVLGAWLRWGLAVWLNGLFPALPPGTLVANLAGGYLIGLALAAFALNPTLPAEWKLLVVTGFLGALTTFSTFSAEVVTLLQQGRIGWALATVSGHVLGSLAMTFLGIFTVKAAT
;
A
#
# COMPACT_ATOMS: atom_id res chain seq x y z
N VAL A 1 -10.62 9.37 -17.59
CA VAL A 1 -11.78 8.89 -16.80
C VAL A 1 -12.79 8.27 -17.76
N PRO A 2 -13.27 7.05 -17.47
CA PRO A 2 -14.30 6.41 -18.29
C PRO A 2 -15.58 7.26 -18.31
N THR A 3 -16.14 7.50 -19.48
CA THR A 3 -17.33 8.35 -19.65
C THR A 3 -18.60 7.59 -19.99
N SER A 4 -18.48 6.34 -20.47
CA SER A 4 -19.64 5.49 -20.77
C SER A 4 -20.02 4.61 -19.58
N PRO A 5 -21.31 4.25 -19.39
CA PRO A 5 -21.73 3.37 -18.31
C PRO A 5 -21.02 2.00 -18.30
N SER A 6 -20.78 1.42 -19.47
CA SER A 6 -20.05 0.15 -19.58
C SER A 6 -18.60 0.27 -19.12
N ASN A 7 -17.92 1.38 -19.44
CA ASN A 7 -16.56 1.65 -18.98
C ASN A 7 -16.50 1.91 -17.48
N LEU A 8 -17.51 2.58 -16.92
CA LEU A 8 -17.61 2.79 -15.47
C LEU A 8 -17.83 1.49 -14.71
N LEU A 9 -18.62 0.56 -15.25
CA LEU A 9 -18.80 -0.76 -14.63
C LEU A 9 -17.51 -1.58 -14.67
N ALA A 10 -16.81 -1.60 -15.79
CA ALA A 10 -15.51 -2.28 -15.90
C ALA A 10 -14.47 -1.68 -14.95
N ALA A 11 -14.42 -0.36 -14.84
CA ALA A 11 -13.54 0.34 -13.91
C ALA A 11 -13.88 0.01 -12.46
N ALA A 12 -15.15 0.04 -12.09
CA ALA A 12 -15.61 -0.30 -10.74
C ALA A 12 -15.30 -1.77 -10.40
N ALA A 13 -15.50 -2.69 -11.34
CA ALA A 13 -15.16 -4.10 -11.16
C ALA A 13 -13.65 -4.32 -10.96
N ALA A 14 -12.81 -3.61 -11.72
CA ALA A 14 -11.35 -3.67 -11.56
C ALA A 14 -10.93 -3.18 -10.16
N VAL A 15 -11.45 -2.05 -9.74
CA VAL A 15 -11.19 -1.51 -8.39
C VAL A 15 -11.65 -2.50 -7.31
N ALA A 16 -12.88 -3.02 -7.43
CA ALA A 16 -13.43 -3.95 -6.45
C ALA A 16 -12.61 -5.24 -6.33
N LEU A 17 -12.21 -5.83 -7.46
CA LEU A 17 -11.39 -7.04 -7.46
C LEU A 17 -10.03 -6.79 -6.82
N GLY A 18 -9.35 -5.73 -7.22
CA GLY A 18 -8.08 -5.36 -6.61
C GLY A 18 -8.22 -5.08 -5.11
N ALA A 19 -9.24 -4.34 -4.72
CA ALA A 19 -9.49 -3.97 -3.32
C ALA A 19 -9.75 -5.19 -2.43
N VAL A 20 -10.53 -6.16 -2.88
CA VAL A 20 -10.78 -7.40 -2.13
C VAL A 20 -9.48 -8.14 -1.88
N LEU A 21 -8.66 -8.33 -2.92
CA LEU A 21 -7.38 -9.03 -2.80
C LEU A 21 -6.41 -8.27 -1.88
N GLY A 22 -6.31 -6.96 -2.04
CA GLY A 22 -5.44 -6.11 -1.21
C GLY A 22 -5.87 -6.10 0.26
N ALA A 23 -7.17 -5.96 0.52
CA ALA A 23 -7.72 -5.98 1.87
C ALA A 23 -7.52 -7.34 2.55
N TRP A 24 -7.72 -8.43 1.84
CA TRP A 24 -7.49 -9.78 2.38
C TRP A 24 -6.03 -10.00 2.71
N LEU A 25 -5.12 -9.58 1.83
CA LEU A 25 -3.69 -9.70 2.09
C LEU A 25 -3.27 -8.87 3.32
N ARG A 26 -3.73 -7.64 3.43
CA ARG A 26 -3.46 -6.79 4.60
C ARG A 26 -4.01 -7.41 5.88
N TRP A 27 -5.23 -7.91 5.85
CA TRP A 27 -5.83 -8.60 6.98
C TRP A 27 -5.03 -9.83 7.38
N GLY A 28 -4.63 -10.66 6.42
CA GLY A 28 -3.79 -11.83 6.67
C GLY A 28 -2.45 -11.48 7.29
N LEU A 29 -1.77 -10.44 6.79
CA LEU A 29 -0.52 -9.95 7.38
C LEU A 29 -0.72 -9.49 8.83
N ALA A 30 -1.82 -8.79 9.12
CA ALA A 30 -2.13 -8.38 10.48
C ALA A 30 -2.38 -9.58 11.40
N VAL A 31 -3.15 -10.56 10.96
CA VAL A 31 -3.44 -11.78 11.74
C VAL A 31 -2.15 -12.56 12.05
N TRP A 32 -1.26 -12.69 11.07
CA TRP A 32 -0.05 -13.49 11.24
C TRP A 32 1.07 -12.78 11.99
N LEU A 33 1.22 -11.46 11.81
CA LEU A 33 2.43 -10.77 12.20
C LEU A 33 2.25 -9.77 13.34
N ASN A 34 1.09 -9.12 13.47
CA ASN A 34 0.94 -8.02 14.43
C ASN A 34 1.17 -8.44 15.89
N GLY A 35 0.79 -9.66 16.25
CA GLY A 35 1.01 -10.20 17.59
C GLY A 35 2.48 -10.45 17.94
N LEU A 36 3.37 -10.52 16.96
CA LEU A 36 4.79 -10.81 17.17
C LEU A 36 5.52 -9.64 17.84
N PHE A 37 5.09 -8.41 17.58
CA PHE A 37 5.69 -7.22 18.17
C PHE A 37 4.64 -6.11 18.34
N PRO A 38 3.86 -6.15 19.44
CA PRO A 38 2.70 -5.24 19.60
C PRO A 38 3.04 -3.74 19.64
N ALA A 39 4.26 -3.37 20.07
CA ALA A 39 4.69 -1.98 20.13
C ALA A 39 4.84 -1.33 18.75
N LEU A 40 5.20 -2.12 17.74
CA LEU A 40 5.27 -1.72 16.34
C LEU A 40 4.75 -2.89 15.51
N PRO A 41 3.42 -2.96 15.28
CA PRO A 41 2.79 -4.12 14.65
C PRO A 41 3.40 -4.44 13.28
N PRO A 42 4.10 -5.58 13.13
CA PRO A 42 4.86 -5.86 11.91
C PRO A 42 3.99 -6.06 10.67
N GLY A 43 2.77 -6.58 10.84
CA GLY A 43 1.87 -6.79 9.71
C GLY A 43 1.46 -5.50 9.03
N THR A 44 1.13 -4.47 9.82
CA THR A 44 0.82 -3.13 9.32
C THR A 44 2.03 -2.51 8.63
N LEU A 45 3.21 -2.63 9.24
CA LEU A 45 4.45 -2.09 8.67
C LEU A 45 4.80 -2.79 7.35
N VAL A 46 4.78 -4.12 7.31
CA VAL A 46 5.04 -4.90 6.09
C VAL A 46 4.05 -4.55 4.98
N ALA A 47 2.77 -4.42 5.30
CA ALA A 47 1.75 -4.04 4.33
C ALA A 47 2.07 -2.68 3.68
N ASN A 48 2.43 -1.68 4.48
CA ASN A 48 2.77 -0.35 3.98
C ASN A 48 4.12 -0.32 3.23
N LEU A 49 5.15 -0.99 3.73
CA LEU A 49 6.46 -1.06 3.06
C LEU A 49 6.39 -1.83 1.73
N ALA A 50 5.75 -3.00 1.74
CA ALA A 50 5.54 -3.78 0.52
C ALA A 50 4.69 -3.01 -0.50
N GLY A 51 3.62 -2.38 -0.03
CA GLY A 51 2.80 -1.50 -0.87
C GLY A 51 3.59 -0.32 -1.45
N GLY A 52 4.48 0.28 -0.66
CA GLY A 52 5.40 1.32 -1.12
C GLY A 52 6.30 0.84 -2.26
N TYR A 53 6.90 -0.34 -2.10
CA TYR A 53 7.72 -0.95 -3.16
C TYR A 53 6.90 -1.23 -4.42
N LEU A 54 5.74 -1.85 -4.25
CA LEU A 54 4.87 -2.21 -5.36
C LEU A 54 4.32 -0.99 -6.12
N ILE A 55 3.99 0.11 -5.42
CA ILE A 55 3.57 1.34 -6.12
C ILE A 55 4.73 1.92 -6.93
N GLY A 56 5.95 1.85 -6.42
CA GLY A 56 7.14 2.26 -7.17
C GLY A 56 7.32 1.45 -8.45
N LEU A 57 7.20 0.12 -8.36
CA LEU A 57 7.22 -0.75 -9.54
C LEU A 57 6.09 -0.39 -10.52
N ALA A 58 4.87 -0.23 -10.03
CA ALA A 58 3.69 0.06 -10.85
C ALA A 58 3.83 1.39 -11.58
N LEU A 59 4.24 2.46 -10.89
CA LEU A 59 4.42 3.78 -11.50
C LEU A 59 5.43 3.73 -12.65
N ALA A 60 6.57 3.10 -12.43
CA ALA A 60 7.61 2.99 -13.45
C ALA A 60 7.17 2.08 -14.61
N ALA A 61 6.55 0.93 -14.31
CA ALA A 61 6.08 0.01 -15.34
C ALA A 61 4.98 0.60 -16.21
N PHE A 62 4.01 1.31 -15.62
CA PHE A 62 2.96 1.98 -16.38
C PHE A 62 3.46 3.15 -17.21
N ALA A 63 4.49 3.86 -16.74
CA ALA A 63 5.15 4.91 -17.53
C ALA A 63 5.80 4.36 -18.79
N LEU A 64 6.34 3.14 -18.75
CA LEU A 64 6.92 2.45 -19.90
C LEU A 64 5.86 1.86 -20.85
N ASN A 65 4.64 1.71 -20.39
CA ASN A 65 3.55 1.07 -21.13
C ASN A 65 2.31 1.98 -21.17
N PRO A 66 2.39 3.15 -21.82
CA PRO A 66 1.32 4.15 -21.77
C PRO A 66 0.02 3.72 -22.47
N THR A 67 0.09 2.67 -23.29
CA THR A 67 -1.06 2.14 -24.03
C THR A 67 -1.87 1.10 -23.27
N LEU A 68 -1.43 0.72 -22.06
CA LEU A 68 -2.20 -0.22 -21.24
C LEU A 68 -3.58 0.34 -20.91
N PRO A 69 -4.64 -0.49 -20.95
CA PRO A 69 -5.97 -0.07 -20.54
C PRO A 69 -5.98 0.49 -19.12
N ALA A 70 -6.81 1.53 -18.89
CA ALA A 70 -6.92 2.20 -17.59
C ALA A 70 -7.35 1.25 -16.46
N GLU A 71 -8.09 0.19 -16.80
CA GLU A 71 -8.55 -0.82 -15.85
C GLU A 71 -7.39 -1.52 -15.13
N TRP A 72 -6.24 -1.72 -15.78
CA TRP A 72 -5.06 -2.28 -15.13
C TRP A 72 -4.49 -1.38 -14.03
N LYS A 73 -4.44 -0.07 -14.30
CA LYS A 73 -4.02 0.90 -13.27
C LYS A 73 -4.99 0.94 -12.10
N LEU A 74 -6.29 0.90 -12.41
CA LEU A 74 -7.34 0.89 -11.39
C LEU A 74 -7.29 -0.39 -10.54
N LEU A 75 -7.10 -1.55 -11.17
CA LEU A 75 -6.99 -2.82 -10.47
C LEU A 75 -5.78 -2.84 -9.54
N VAL A 76 -4.61 -2.48 -10.06
CA VAL A 76 -3.34 -2.58 -9.32
C VAL A 76 -3.19 -1.44 -8.31
N VAL A 77 -3.34 -0.20 -8.74
CA VAL A 77 -3.03 0.96 -7.90
C VAL A 77 -4.20 1.32 -6.99
N THR A 78 -5.34 1.64 -7.57
CA THR A 78 -6.51 2.11 -6.80
C THR A 78 -7.10 0.98 -5.96
N GLY A 79 -7.29 -0.20 -6.56
CA GLY A 79 -7.89 -1.35 -5.89
C GLY A 79 -6.89 -2.06 -4.97
N PHE A 80 -5.96 -2.78 -5.55
CA PHE A 80 -5.07 -3.67 -4.79
C PHE A 80 -4.16 -2.90 -3.82
N LEU A 81 -3.35 -1.99 -4.31
CA LEU A 81 -2.42 -1.24 -3.46
C LEU A 81 -3.15 -0.26 -2.54
N GLY A 82 -4.23 0.35 -3.00
CA GLY A 82 -5.06 1.21 -2.17
C GLY A 82 -5.68 0.49 -0.96
N ALA A 83 -6.05 -0.78 -1.11
CA ALA A 83 -6.59 -1.60 -0.02
C ALA A 83 -5.51 -2.32 0.80
N LEU A 84 -4.37 -2.66 0.19
CA LEU A 84 -3.25 -3.28 0.89
C LEU A 84 -2.62 -2.32 1.89
N THR A 85 -2.36 -1.07 1.49
CA THR A 85 -1.76 -0.05 2.34
C THR A 85 -2.79 0.62 3.23
N THR A 86 -2.35 1.14 4.38
CA THR A 86 -3.28 1.75 5.32
C THR A 86 -2.64 2.91 6.10
N PHE A 87 -3.16 4.09 5.90
CA PHE A 87 -2.83 5.24 6.73
C PHE A 87 -3.63 5.25 8.02
N SER A 88 -4.89 4.84 7.98
CA SER A 88 -5.78 4.88 9.16
C SER A 88 -5.33 3.94 10.28
N THR A 89 -4.92 2.72 9.95
CA THR A 89 -4.40 1.78 10.96
C THR A 89 -3.08 2.29 11.54
N PHE A 90 -2.17 2.75 10.71
CA PHE A 90 -0.92 3.40 11.14
C PHE A 90 -1.20 4.58 12.08
N SER A 91 -2.12 5.45 11.71
CA SER A 91 -2.52 6.60 12.53
C SER A 91 -3.07 6.18 13.89
N ALA A 92 -3.95 5.16 13.91
CA ALA A 92 -4.49 4.62 15.16
C ALA A 92 -3.40 4.03 16.06
N GLU A 93 -2.44 3.31 15.49
CA GLU A 93 -1.30 2.76 16.24
C GLU A 93 -0.46 3.85 16.88
N VAL A 94 -0.14 4.92 16.14
CA VAL A 94 0.62 6.07 16.67
C VAL A 94 -0.13 6.75 17.80
N VAL A 95 -1.42 7.05 17.62
CA VAL A 95 -2.24 7.71 18.64
C VAL A 95 -2.33 6.84 19.89
N THR A 96 -2.51 5.53 19.75
CA THR A 96 -2.53 4.60 20.88
C THR A 96 -1.22 4.65 21.69
N LEU A 97 -0.08 4.64 21.01
CA LEU A 97 1.23 4.77 21.67
C LEU A 97 1.38 6.10 22.40
N LEU A 98 0.93 7.20 21.81
CA LEU A 98 0.94 8.52 22.46
C LEU A 98 0.06 8.56 23.70
N GLN A 99 -1.15 7.97 23.63
CA GLN A 99 -2.06 7.88 24.77
C GLN A 99 -1.48 7.04 25.93
N GLN A 100 -0.65 6.06 25.61
CA GLN A 100 0.09 5.25 26.58
C GLN A 100 1.36 5.92 27.10
N GLY A 101 1.69 7.12 26.66
CA GLY A 101 2.92 7.81 27.00
C GLY A 101 4.19 7.20 26.35
N ARG A 102 4.03 6.32 25.37
CA ARG A 102 5.14 5.62 24.71
C ARG A 102 5.66 6.40 23.50
N ILE A 103 6.17 7.60 23.75
CA ILE A 103 6.56 8.58 22.72
C ILE A 103 7.67 8.03 21.82
N GLY A 104 8.67 7.34 22.38
CA GLY A 104 9.76 6.75 21.60
C GLY A 104 9.27 5.75 20.54
N TRP A 105 8.34 4.88 20.92
CA TRP A 105 7.72 3.95 19.99
C TRP A 105 6.80 4.64 18.98
N ALA A 106 6.11 5.70 19.37
CA ALA A 106 5.32 6.50 18.45
C ALA A 106 6.22 7.13 17.35
N LEU A 107 7.35 7.71 17.73
CA LEU A 107 8.34 8.26 16.79
C LEU A 107 8.94 7.19 15.89
N ALA A 108 9.26 6.00 16.44
CA ALA A 108 9.75 4.87 15.67
C ALA A 108 8.72 4.40 14.64
N THR A 109 7.45 4.34 15.02
CA THR A 109 6.35 3.96 14.12
C THR A 109 6.18 4.97 12.98
N VAL A 110 6.14 6.27 13.29
CA VAL A 110 6.06 7.32 12.28
C VAL A 110 7.25 7.25 11.33
N SER A 111 8.46 7.18 11.87
CA SER A 111 9.69 7.13 11.05
C SER A 111 9.73 5.87 10.18
N GLY A 112 9.42 4.71 10.72
CA GLY A 112 9.42 3.45 10.01
C GLY A 112 8.41 3.44 8.86
N HIS A 113 7.18 3.85 9.13
CA HIS A 113 6.14 3.88 8.10
C HIS A 113 6.40 4.95 7.04
N VAL A 114 6.72 6.17 7.43
CA VAL A 114 6.88 7.29 6.47
C VAL A 114 8.17 7.16 5.68
N LEU A 115 9.32 7.14 6.37
CA LEU A 115 10.61 7.07 5.69
C LEU A 115 10.81 5.72 4.99
N GLY A 116 10.38 4.64 5.63
CA GLY A 116 10.46 3.30 5.05
C GLY A 116 9.63 3.18 3.78
N SER A 117 8.39 3.66 3.78
CA SER A 117 7.52 3.60 2.59
C SER A 117 8.07 4.45 1.45
N LEU A 118 8.57 5.67 1.74
CA LEU A 118 9.19 6.51 0.71
C LEU A 118 10.43 5.84 0.12
N ALA A 119 11.31 5.29 0.95
CA ALA A 119 12.49 4.57 0.50
C ALA A 119 12.12 3.36 -0.37
N MET A 120 11.11 2.59 0.03
CA MET A 120 10.63 1.44 -0.73
C MET A 120 10.03 1.86 -2.09
N THR A 121 9.34 3.00 -2.15
CA THR A 121 8.82 3.52 -3.42
C THR A 121 9.96 3.89 -4.37
N PHE A 122 10.98 4.59 -3.89
CA PHE A 122 12.18 4.88 -4.68
C PHE A 122 12.86 3.59 -5.16
N LEU A 123 12.98 2.61 -4.28
CA LEU A 123 13.58 1.31 -4.61
C LEU A 123 12.78 0.59 -5.72
N GLY A 124 11.46 0.61 -5.65
CA GLY A 124 10.60 0.03 -6.68
C GLY A 124 10.79 0.69 -8.03
N ILE A 125 10.82 2.02 -8.08
CA ILE A 125 11.09 2.78 -9.30
C ILE A 125 12.48 2.44 -9.85
N PHE A 126 13.48 2.42 -8.96
CA PHE A 126 14.86 2.10 -9.34
C PHE A 126 14.98 0.68 -9.91
N THR A 127 14.27 -0.28 -9.32
CA THR A 127 14.28 -1.68 -9.79
C THR A 127 13.84 -1.78 -11.25
N VAL A 128 12.77 -1.10 -11.63
CA VAL A 128 12.30 -1.09 -13.03
C VAL A 128 13.30 -0.40 -13.94
N LYS A 129 13.80 0.77 -13.53
CA LYS A 129 14.79 1.52 -14.32
C LYS A 129 16.09 0.75 -14.53
N ALA A 130 16.53 -0.01 -13.54
CA ALA A 130 17.74 -0.82 -13.65
C ALA A 130 17.55 -2.07 -14.54
N ALA A 131 16.31 -2.54 -14.70
CA ALA A 131 15.97 -3.68 -15.55
C ALA A 131 15.71 -3.30 -17.00
N THR A 132 15.63 -2.02 -17.32
CA THR A 132 15.33 -1.48 -18.66
C THR A 132 16.49 -0.66 -19.18
#